data_6020b0030ffa57bf452d706e3e251920
#
_entry.id   6020b0030ffa57bf452d706e3e251920
#
_cell.length_a   1.000
_cell.length_b   1.000
_cell.length_c   1.000
_cell.angle_alpha   90.00
_cell.angle_beta   90.00
_cell.angle_gamma   90.00
#
_symmetry.space_group_name_H-M   'P 1'
#
loop_
_entity.id
_entity.type
_entity.pdbx_description
1 polymer ?
#
loop_
_entity_poly.entity_id
_entity_poly.type
_entity_poly.pdbx_seq_one_letter_code
_entity_poly.pdbx_strand_id
1 'polypeptide(L)'
;MHTETAADEAESAGILISFEFDKNRFQSAVRRFHELFEIYAGTCPAPLPAPGLIVTPEIRTQCELYLPIADITAVFYRLYSAALTHPPIFSSTPFHHALSWADCFSLLPAEFQFSANPARLLESLLADDTLLTRFLFASFLPGRFYGGIGRYPGQRHFIGEWLKSRKPATLHCLDAACGTGEDTYGLALLLAAEGFSPEAIRIDGWTLEPLEVWAAAHRAFPHDRRREASLRNATAALIERGFGTGIRFRCADLTGLTGVESDGGALFDLILCNGLLGGPIIHQKEQLERTVGNLARLLAPGGILLAADNFHGGWKQKCPQTDLRASFESHELKYVETGDGIGGLKPD
;
A
#
# COMPACT_ATOMS: atom_id res chain seq x y z
N MET A 1 32.47 -0.34 -2.28
CA MET A 1 31.10 -0.81 -1.99
C MET A 1 30.36 0.38 -1.40
N HIS A 2 29.53 1.03 -2.20
CA HIS A 2 28.76 2.19 -1.76
C HIS A 2 27.61 1.67 -0.91
N THR A 3 27.56 2.06 0.34
CA THR A 3 26.36 1.95 1.16
C THR A 3 25.34 2.92 0.57
N GLU A 4 24.37 2.41 -0.19
CA GLU A 4 23.19 3.19 -0.53
C GLU A 4 22.53 3.62 0.78
N THR A 5 22.51 4.92 1.00
CA THR A 5 21.88 5.50 2.19
C THR A 5 20.36 5.55 1.97
N ALA A 6 19.56 5.64 3.04
CA ALA A 6 18.11 5.83 2.92
C ALA A 6 17.74 7.05 2.05
N ALA A 7 18.65 8.03 1.93
CA ALA A 7 18.54 9.15 1.00
C ALA A 7 18.66 8.70 -0.45
N ASP A 8 19.58 7.79 -0.79
CA ASP A 8 19.78 7.28 -2.14
C ASP A 8 18.59 6.40 -2.59
N GLU A 9 18.01 5.62 -1.68
CA GLU A 9 16.78 4.87 -1.95
C GLU A 9 15.56 5.78 -2.09
N ALA A 10 15.47 6.85 -1.30
CA ALA A 10 14.43 7.87 -1.43
C ALA A 10 14.60 8.69 -2.72
N GLU A 11 15.81 8.95 -3.15
CA GLU A 11 16.13 9.62 -4.42
C GLU A 11 15.81 8.70 -5.61
N SER A 12 16.11 7.41 -5.51
CA SER A 12 15.69 6.37 -6.45
C SER A 12 14.16 6.23 -6.50
N ALA A 13 13.47 6.28 -5.36
CA ALA A 13 12.01 6.32 -5.30
C ALA A 13 11.41 7.62 -5.86
N GLY A 14 12.18 8.71 -5.93
CA GLY A 14 11.76 9.97 -6.56
C GLY A 14 11.50 9.85 -8.06
N ILE A 15 12.00 8.79 -8.71
CA ILE A 15 11.83 8.50 -10.15
C ILE A 15 10.69 7.49 -10.40
N LEU A 16 9.71 7.37 -9.51
CA LEU A 16 8.56 6.47 -9.73
C LEU A 16 7.69 6.88 -10.92
N ILE A 17 7.68 8.18 -11.25
CA ILE A 17 6.91 8.71 -12.38
C ILE A 17 7.85 9.04 -13.51
N SER A 18 7.69 8.33 -14.63
CA SER A 18 8.46 8.56 -15.85
C SER A 18 8.06 9.90 -16.48
N PHE A 19 8.99 10.85 -16.54
CA PHE A 19 8.76 12.11 -17.24
C PHE A 19 8.95 12.01 -18.76
N GLU A 20 9.36 10.86 -19.28
CA GLU A 20 9.69 10.64 -20.68
C GLU A 20 8.58 9.96 -21.49
N PHE A 21 7.39 9.74 -20.93
CA PHE A 21 6.37 9.07 -21.70
C PHE A 21 5.79 9.96 -22.82
N ASP A 22 5.69 9.39 -24.02
CA ASP A 22 5.19 10.08 -25.19
C ASP A 22 3.67 10.28 -25.12
N LYS A 23 3.26 11.48 -24.71
CA LYS A 23 1.85 11.90 -24.60
C LYS A 23 1.10 11.82 -25.94
N ASN A 24 1.81 11.93 -27.07
CA ASN A 24 1.19 11.89 -28.39
C ASN A 24 0.59 10.52 -28.72
N ARG A 25 1.08 9.46 -28.10
CA ARG A 25 0.50 8.10 -28.26
C ARG A 25 -0.96 8.00 -27.82
N PHE A 26 -1.46 8.95 -27.05
CA PHE A 26 -2.82 8.96 -26.54
C PHE A 26 -3.80 9.80 -27.37
N GLN A 27 -3.35 10.58 -28.35
CA GLN A 27 -4.21 11.46 -29.15
C GLN A 27 -5.31 10.71 -29.91
N SER A 28 -5.03 9.52 -30.44
CA SER A 28 -6.04 8.69 -31.10
C SER A 28 -7.09 8.16 -30.12
N ALA A 29 -6.69 7.82 -28.89
CA ALA A 29 -7.59 7.38 -27.84
C ALA A 29 -8.48 8.54 -27.35
N VAL A 30 -7.93 9.73 -27.20
CA VAL A 30 -8.68 10.95 -26.85
C VAL A 30 -9.76 11.22 -27.89
N ARG A 31 -9.41 11.23 -29.19
CA ARG A 31 -10.40 11.42 -30.28
C ARG A 31 -11.49 10.36 -30.27
N ARG A 32 -11.10 9.08 -30.15
CA ARG A 32 -12.07 7.97 -30.08
C ARG A 32 -13.03 8.12 -28.90
N PHE A 33 -12.53 8.48 -27.72
CA PHE A 33 -13.38 8.70 -26.55
C PHE A 33 -14.32 9.89 -26.73
N HIS A 34 -13.89 10.96 -27.38
CA HIS A 34 -14.78 12.06 -27.73
C HIS A 34 -15.91 11.58 -28.66
N GLU A 35 -15.58 10.87 -29.73
CA GLU A 35 -16.56 10.33 -30.67
C GLU A 35 -17.59 9.43 -29.97
N LEU A 36 -17.12 8.49 -29.13
CA LEU A 36 -17.99 7.60 -28.37
C LEU A 36 -18.87 8.37 -27.40
N PHE A 37 -18.31 9.37 -26.72
CA PHE A 37 -19.06 10.19 -25.77
C PHE A 37 -20.12 11.06 -26.45
N GLU A 38 -19.83 11.66 -27.59
CA GLU A 38 -20.82 12.44 -28.38
C GLU A 38 -22.00 11.56 -28.77
N ILE A 39 -21.76 10.34 -29.23
CA ILE A 39 -22.82 9.38 -29.54
C ILE A 39 -23.60 9.05 -28.26
N TYR A 40 -22.93 8.77 -27.16
CA TYR A 40 -23.57 8.48 -25.88
C TYR A 40 -24.45 9.64 -25.42
N ALA A 41 -23.89 10.85 -25.36
CA ALA A 41 -24.60 12.05 -24.91
C ALA A 41 -25.79 12.41 -25.77
N GLY A 42 -25.70 12.16 -27.09
CA GLY A 42 -26.78 12.46 -28.04
C GLY A 42 -27.87 11.41 -28.13
N THR A 43 -27.64 10.18 -27.70
CA THR A 43 -28.57 9.06 -27.91
C THR A 43 -29.02 8.36 -26.63
N CYS A 44 -28.26 8.44 -25.53
CA CYS A 44 -28.59 7.76 -24.29
C CYS A 44 -29.75 8.44 -23.55
N PRO A 45 -30.86 7.73 -23.26
CA PRO A 45 -31.99 8.28 -22.51
C PRO A 45 -31.71 8.36 -20.99
N ALA A 46 -30.67 7.68 -20.49
CA ALA A 46 -30.30 7.69 -19.10
C ALA A 46 -29.48 8.95 -18.74
N PRO A 47 -29.46 9.37 -17.46
CA PRO A 47 -28.60 10.44 -17.01
C PRO A 47 -27.13 10.14 -17.31
N LEU A 48 -26.38 11.15 -17.74
CA LEU A 48 -24.92 11.06 -17.87
C LEU A 48 -24.29 10.89 -16.46
N PRO A 49 -23.17 10.16 -16.33
CA PRO A 49 -22.44 10.09 -15.09
C PRO A 49 -22.11 11.48 -14.57
N ALA A 50 -22.43 11.73 -13.29
CA ALA A 50 -22.18 12.99 -12.62
C ALA A 50 -21.86 12.71 -11.14
N PRO A 51 -21.16 13.61 -10.43
CA PRO A 51 -20.91 13.47 -9.00
C PRO A 51 -22.20 13.25 -8.22
N GLY A 52 -22.24 12.20 -7.39
CA GLY A 52 -23.42 11.84 -6.59
C GLY A 52 -24.52 11.06 -7.33
N LEU A 53 -24.35 10.74 -8.61
CA LEU A 53 -25.27 9.85 -9.33
C LEU A 53 -25.21 8.43 -8.74
N ILE A 54 -26.36 7.88 -8.42
CA ILE A 54 -26.50 6.46 -8.08
C ILE A 54 -26.53 5.65 -9.38
N VAL A 55 -25.54 4.80 -9.56
CA VAL A 55 -25.43 3.97 -10.77
C VAL A 55 -26.40 2.79 -10.65
N THR A 56 -27.47 2.84 -11.46
CA THR A 56 -28.42 1.73 -11.58
C THR A 56 -27.99 0.75 -12.66
N PRO A 57 -28.58 -0.48 -12.70
CA PRO A 57 -28.31 -1.45 -13.78
C PRO A 57 -28.61 -0.89 -15.18
N GLU A 58 -29.63 -0.05 -15.31
CA GLU A 58 -30.02 0.60 -16.57
C GLU A 58 -28.96 1.60 -17.02
N ILE A 59 -28.49 2.48 -16.13
CA ILE A 59 -27.41 3.43 -16.41
C ILE A 59 -26.14 2.67 -16.79
N ARG A 60 -25.81 1.61 -16.09
CA ARG A 60 -24.65 0.76 -16.38
C ARG A 60 -24.75 0.16 -17.79
N THR A 61 -25.88 -0.44 -18.14
CA THR A 61 -26.10 -1.07 -19.43
C THR A 61 -26.02 -0.06 -20.56
N GLN A 62 -26.66 1.10 -20.42
CA GLN A 62 -26.63 2.17 -21.42
C GLN A 62 -25.24 2.76 -21.57
N CYS A 63 -24.54 2.98 -20.46
CA CYS A 63 -23.17 3.46 -20.47
C CYS A 63 -22.25 2.48 -21.21
N GLU A 64 -22.35 1.17 -20.91
CA GLU A 64 -21.52 0.14 -21.53
C GLU A 64 -21.80 -0.03 -23.02
N LEU A 65 -23.05 0.18 -23.46
CA LEU A 65 -23.41 0.09 -24.87
C LEU A 65 -22.66 1.13 -25.74
N TYR A 66 -22.47 2.34 -25.23
CA TYR A 66 -21.88 3.46 -25.98
C TYR A 66 -20.45 3.79 -25.57
N LEU A 67 -20.09 3.51 -24.34
CA LEU A 67 -18.77 3.74 -23.76
C LEU A 67 -18.21 2.44 -23.16
N PRO A 68 -17.79 1.47 -24.00
CA PRO A 68 -17.32 0.17 -23.54
C PRO A 68 -16.19 0.31 -22.52
N ILE A 69 -16.38 -0.22 -21.31
CA ILE A 69 -15.39 -0.09 -20.23
C ILE A 69 -14.06 -0.75 -20.60
N ALA A 70 -14.08 -1.82 -21.38
CA ALA A 70 -12.87 -2.48 -21.84
C ALA A 70 -11.96 -1.56 -22.67
N ASP A 71 -12.55 -0.74 -23.56
CA ASP A 71 -11.81 0.22 -24.38
C ASP A 71 -11.19 1.32 -23.50
N ILE A 72 -11.96 1.83 -22.52
CA ILE A 72 -11.51 2.87 -21.60
C ILE A 72 -10.40 2.33 -20.70
N THR A 73 -10.63 1.19 -20.06
CA THR A 73 -9.67 0.52 -19.18
C THR A 73 -8.34 0.26 -19.90
N ALA A 74 -8.37 -0.24 -21.13
CA ALA A 74 -7.16 -0.50 -21.90
C ALA A 74 -6.30 0.77 -22.12
N VAL A 75 -6.94 1.94 -22.30
CA VAL A 75 -6.23 3.21 -22.44
C VAL A 75 -5.64 3.67 -21.11
N PHE A 76 -6.39 3.61 -20.01
CA PHE A 76 -5.90 4.03 -18.70
C PHE A 76 -4.82 3.08 -18.17
N TYR A 77 -4.90 1.78 -18.43
CA TYR A 77 -3.82 0.84 -18.08
C TYR A 77 -2.53 1.13 -18.86
N ARG A 78 -2.65 1.53 -20.14
CA ARG A 78 -1.48 2.01 -20.89
C ARG A 78 -0.93 3.31 -20.32
N LEU A 79 -1.78 4.23 -19.86
CA LEU A 79 -1.35 5.46 -19.19
C LEU A 79 -0.58 5.14 -17.92
N TYR A 80 -1.09 4.27 -17.05
CA TYR A 80 -0.41 3.83 -15.84
C TYR A 80 0.95 3.20 -16.16
N SER A 81 1.00 2.25 -17.10
CA SER A 81 2.24 1.58 -17.49
C SER A 81 3.27 2.51 -18.13
N ALA A 82 2.84 3.59 -18.79
CA ALA A 82 3.74 4.56 -19.41
C ALA A 82 4.23 5.61 -18.40
N ALA A 83 3.39 5.96 -17.43
CA ALA A 83 3.72 6.98 -16.44
C ALA A 83 4.56 6.44 -15.27
N LEU A 84 4.41 5.17 -14.92
CA LEU A 84 5.14 4.55 -13.81
C LEU A 84 6.39 3.83 -14.31
N THR A 85 7.49 3.96 -13.59
CA THR A 85 8.76 3.27 -13.89
C THR A 85 8.74 1.80 -13.44
N HIS A 86 7.78 1.42 -12.60
CA HIS A 86 7.57 0.05 -12.14
C HIS A 86 6.25 -0.53 -12.67
N PRO A 87 6.16 -1.86 -12.87
CA PRO A 87 4.91 -2.49 -13.30
C PRO A 87 3.79 -2.21 -12.30
N PRO A 88 2.68 -1.59 -12.74
CA PRO A 88 1.58 -1.24 -11.84
C PRO A 88 0.73 -2.44 -11.45
N ILE A 89 0.19 -2.43 -10.21
CA ILE A 89 -0.76 -3.43 -9.72
C ILE A 89 -2.18 -2.95 -10.02
N PHE A 90 -2.71 -3.29 -11.18
CA PHE A 90 -4.00 -2.78 -11.67
C PHE A 90 -5.20 -3.13 -10.78
N SER A 91 -5.12 -4.19 -9.96
CA SER A 91 -6.20 -4.60 -9.06
C SER A 91 -6.57 -3.54 -8.01
N SER A 92 -5.69 -2.59 -7.73
CA SER A 92 -5.93 -1.47 -6.81
C SER A 92 -6.71 -0.33 -7.45
N THR A 93 -6.81 -0.29 -8.79
CA THR A 93 -7.37 0.86 -9.51
C THR A 93 -8.89 0.83 -9.62
N PRO A 94 -9.56 2.00 -9.75
CA PRO A 94 -11.00 2.07 -9.99
C PRO A 94 -11.49 1.32 -11.22
N PHE A 95 -10.61 1.09 -12.20
CA PHE A 95 -10.92 0.42 -13.46
C PHE A 95 -11.03 -1.10 -13.35
N HIS A 96 -10.41 -1.71 -12.34
CA HIS A 96 -10.27 -3.18 -12.26
C HIS A 96 -11.60 -3.91 -12.08
N HIS A 97 -12.49 -3.39 -11.24
CA HIS A 97 -13.78 -4.00 -10.93
C HIS A 97 -14.97 -3.25 -11.55
N ALA A 98 -14.72 -2.19 -12.32
CA ALA A 98 -15.77 -1.43 -12.93
C ALA A 98 -16.47 -2.26 -14.04
N LEU A 99 -17.79 -2.28 -14.02
CA LEU A 99 -18.63 -2.94 -15.02
C LEU A 99 -19.09 -1.98 -16.12
N SER A 100 -18.86 -0.68 -15.94
CA SER A 100 -19.14 0.38 -16.91
C SER A 100 -18.32 1.62 -16.58
N TRP A 101 -18.27 2.58 -17.51
CA TRP A 101 -17.67 3.89 -17.23
C TRP A 101 -18.37 4.62 -16.08
N ALA A 102 -19.69 4.48 -15.94
CA ALA A 102 -20.43 5.09 -14.82
C ALA A 102 -19.96 4.55 -13.46
N ASP A 103 -19.70 3.23 -13.34
CA ASP A 103 -19.13 2.65 -12.12
C ASP A 103 -17.75 3.22 -11.85
N CYS A 104 -16.86 3.22 -12.83
CA CYS A 104 -15.53 3.76 -12.71
C CYS A 104 -15.54 5.23 -12.29
N PHE A 105 -16.34 6.06 -12.98
CA PHE A 105 -16.50 7.48 -12.69
C PHE A 105 -16.92 7.73 -11.23
N SER A 106 -17.87 6.96 -10.71
CA SER A 106 -18.35 7.10 -9.34
C SER A 106 -17.28 6.77 -8.27
N LEU A 107 -16.29 5.94 -8.62
CA LEU A 107 -15.19 5.55 -7.75
C LEU A 107 -14.01 6.52 -7.80
N LEU A 108 -13.93 7.37 -8.82
CA LEU A 108 -12.87 8.39 -8.91
C LEU A 108 -13.01 9.42 -7.78
N PRO A 109 -11.91 9.94 -7.24
CA PRO A 109 -11.93 11.09 -6.34
C PRO A 109 -12.68 12.28 -6.96
N ALA A 110 -13.36 13.07 -6.12
CA ALA A 110 -14.23 14.16 -6.55
C ALA A 110 -13.55 15.15 -7.52
N GLU A 111 -12.26 15.40 -7.36
CA GLU A 111 -11.47 16.28 -8.23
C GLU A 111 -11.35 15.78 -9.68
N PHE A 112 -11.49 14.47 -9.90
CA PHE A 112 -11.46 13.86 -11.24
C PHE A 112 -12.85 13.63 -11.83
N GLN A 113 -13.92 13.91 -11.06
CA GLN A 113 -15.32 13.78 -11.47
C GLN A 113 -15.88 15.07 -12.07
N PHE A 114 -15.06 15.96 -12.62
CA PHE A 114 -15.54 17.23 -13.16
C PHE A 114 -16.23 17.08 -14.54
N SER A 115 -16.00 15.99 -15.23
CA SER A 115 -16.64 15.70 -16.52
C SER A 115 -16.96 14.21 -16.66
N ALA A 116 -18.17 13.92 -17.12
CA ALA A 116 -18.59 12.55 -17.46
C ALA A 116 -17.84 11.97 -18.67
N ASN A 117 -17.19 12.82 -19.46
CA ASN A 117 -16.47 12.43 -20.66
C ASN A 117 -15.08 11.88 -20.32
N PRO A 118 -14.78 10.58 -20.56
CA PRO A 118 -13.47 9.99 -20.28
C PRO A 118 -12.34 10.62 -21.11
N ALA A 119 -12.65 11.20 -22.29
CA ALA A 119 -11.67 11.94 -23.09
C ALA A 119 -11.19 13.20 -22.37
N ARG A 120 -12.11 13.95 -21.76
CA ARG A 120 -11.76 15.17 -20.99
C ARG A 120 -10.86 14.86 -19.81
N LEU A 121 -11.14 13.76 -19.10
CA LEU A 121 -10.25 13.31 -18.04
C LEU A 121 -8.86 13.01 -18.59
N LEU A 122 -8.77 12.20 -19.64
CA LEU A 122 -7.50 11.84 -20.26
C LEU A 122 -6.73 13.07 -20.76
N GLU A 123 -7.38 14.00 -21.47
CA GLU A 123 -6.77 15.26 -21.93
C GLU A 123 -6.16 16.06 -20.76
N SER A 124 -6.91 16.21 -19.68
CA SER A 124 -6.44 16.98 -18.52
C SER A 124 -5.23 16.33 -17.87
N LEU A 125 -5.23 15.00 -17.74
CA LEU A 125 -4.08 14.25 -17.21
C LEU A 125 -2.84 14.35 -18.11
N LEU A 126 -3.02 14.38 -19.42
CA LEU A 126 -1.92 14.54 -20.36
C LEU A 126 -1.39 15.98 -20.43
N ALA A 127 -2.22 16.96 -20.08
CA ALA A 127 -1.84 18.38 -20.11
C ALA A 127 -1.11 18.86 -18.83
N ASP A 128 -1.37 18.21 -17.68
CA ASP A 128 -0.88 18.63 -16.37
C ASP A 128 -0.22 17.46 -15.61
N ASP A 129 1.10 17.49 -15.49
CA ASP A 129 1.88 16.45 -14.81
C ASP A 129 1.59 16.40 -13.30
N THR A 130 1.22 17.53 -12.68
CA THR A 130 0.81 17.55 -11.27
C THR A 130 -0.53 16.84 -11.09
N LEU A 131 -1.48 17.09 -12.00
CA LEU A 131 -2.77 16.41 -11.99
C LEU A 131 -2.61 14.92 -12.25
N LEU A 132 -1.75 14.54 -13.21
CA LEU A 132 -1.42 13.15 -13.48
C LEU A 132 -0.83 12.45 -12.24
N THR A 133 0.14 13.08 -11.59
CA THR A 133 0.72 12.56 -10.35
C THR A 133 -0.36 12.30 -9.29
N ARG A 134 -1.21 13.28 -9.05
CA ARG A 134 -2.32 13.15 -8.09
C ARG A 134 -3.29 12.03 -8.48
N PHE A 135 -3.59 11.90 -9.76
CA PHE A 135 -4.43 10.84 -10.29
C PHE A 135 -3.84 9.46 -10.10
N LEU A 136 -2.54 9.27 -10.35
CA LEU A 136 -1.82 8.02 -10.13
C LEU A 136 -1.92 7.62 -8.65
N PHE A 137 -1.55 8.52 -7.74
CA PHE A 137 -1.64 8.25 -6.30
C PHE A 137 -3.08 7.95 -5.85
N ALA A 138 -4.05 8.72 -6.32
CA ALA A 138 -5.46 8.50 -5.98
C ALA A 138 -6.01 7.18 -6.53
N SER A 139 -5.47 6.69 -7.64
CA SER A 139 -5.87 5.41 -8.25
C SER A 139 -5.32 4.20 -7.49
N PHE A 140 -4.07 4.24 -7.07
CA PHE A 140 -3.38 3.13 -6.42
C PHE A 140 -3.44 3.17 -4.89
N LEU A 141 -3.56 4.37 -4.30
CA LEU A 141 -3.70 4.57 -2.86
C LEU A 141 -5.11 5.06 -2.55
N PRO A 142 -6.12 4.20 -2.62
CA PRO A 142 -7.50 4.61 -2.37
C PRO A 142 -7.63 5.19 -0.97
N GLY A 143 -8.49 6.20 -0.81
CA GLY A 143 -8.69 6.99 0.41
C GLY A 143 -9.22 6.20 1.62
N ARG A 144 -9.12 4.87 1.63
CA ARG A 144 -9.42 4.03 2.78
C ARG A 144 -8.26 4.11 3.77
N PHE A 145 -8.48 4.90 4.79
CA PHE A 145 -7.53 5.07 5.86
C PHE A 145 -7.86 4.11 7.01
N TYR A 146 -6.92 3.24 7.33
CA TYR A 146 -7.10 2.20 8.33
C TYR A 146 -6.50 2.59 9.70
N GLY A 147 -6.75 3.80 10.18
CA GLY A 147 -6.52 4.15 11.58
C GLY A 147 -5.19 4.83 11.94
N GLY A 148 -4.29 5.07 10.99
CA GLY A 148 -3.06 5.83 11.23
C GLY A 148 -2.04 5.22 12.19
N ILE A 149 -1.16 6.06 12.70
CA ILE A 149 -0.12 5.66 13.67
C ILE A 149 -0.78 5.16 14.96
N GLY A 150 -0.36 3.96 15.42
CA GLY A 150 -0.80 3.40 16.70
C GLY A 150 -2.16 2.70 16.68
N ARG A 151 -2.61 2.25 15.53
CA ARG A 151 -3.87 1.53 15.33
C ARG A 151 -3.99 0.19 16.09
N TYR A 152 -2.88 -0.35 16.62
CA TYR A 152 -2.83 -1.59 17.40
C TYR A 152 -2.24 -1.35 18.81
N PRO A 153 -3.00 -0.77 19.74
CA PRO A 153 -2.48 -0.41 21.07
C PRO A 153 -2.06 -1.62 21.91
N GLY A 154 -2.77 -2.75 21.83
CA GLY A 154 -2.42 -3.98 22.53
C GLY A 154 -1.12 -4.59 22.03
N GLN A 155 -0.91 -4.60 20.70
CA GLN A 155 0.35 -5.03 20.10
C GLN A 155 1.52 -4.12 20.53
N ARG A 156 1.31 -2.80 20.56
CA ARG A 156 2.32 -1.83 21.03
C ARG A 156 2.68 -2.05 22.50
N HIS A 157 1.68 -2.29 23.37
CA HIS A 157 1.91 -2.61 24.77
C HIS A 157 2.74 -3.90 24.91
N PHE A 158 2.37 -4.94 24.17
CA PHE A 158 3.11 -6.20 24.14
C PHE A 158 4.58 -6.01 23.74
N ILE A 159 4.86 -5.23 22.69
CA ILE A 159 6.23 -4.92 22.26
C ILE A 159 7.00 -4.23 23.38
N GLY A 160 6.41 -3.25 24.09
CA GLY A 160 7.05 -2.58 25.22
C GLY A 160 7.44 -3.57 26.35
N GLU A 161 6.57 -4.50 26.71
CA GLU A 161 6.88 -5.51 27.73
C GLU A 161 7.94 -6.52 27.25
N TRP A 162 7.89 -6.92 25.98
CA TRP A 162 8.90 -7.79 25.38
C TRP A 162 10.28 -7.12 25.38
N LEU A 163 10.38 -5.84 25.04
CA LEU A 163 11.63 -5.07 25.08
C LEU A 163 12.20 -4.97 26.49
N LYS A 164 11.36 -4.71 27.49
CA LYS A 164 11.78 -4.66 28.92
C LYS A 164 12.35 -6.00 29.40
N SER A 165 11.80 -7.10 28.92
CA SER A 165 12.27 -8.44 29.29
C SER A 165 13.60 -8.80 28.63
N ARG A 166 13.85 -8.38 27.39
CA ARG A 166 15.05 -8.72 26.62
C ARG A 166 16.20 -7.72 26.75
N LYS A 167 15.88 -6.43 26.90
CA LYS A 167 16.82 -5.31 26.99
C LYS A 167 17.89 -5.34 25.88
N PRO A 168 17.51 -5.43 24.61
CA PRO A 168 18.48 -5.47 23.51
C PRO A 168 19.21 -4.12 23.41
N ALA A 169 20.52 -4.17 23.11
CA ALA A 169 21.30 -2.94 22.87
C ALA A 169 20.97 -2.31 21.51
N THR A 170 20.68 -3.13 20.52
CA THR A 170 20.28 -2.72 19.17
C THR A 170 19.09 -3.56 18.69
N LEU A 171 18.33 -3.04 17.76
CA LEU A 171 17.17 -3.72 17.18
C LEU A 171 17.17 -3.57 15.67
N HIS A 172 16.98 -4.70 14.98
CA HIS A 172 16.66 -4.73 13.56
C HIS A 172 15.21 -5.21 13.39
N CYS A 173 14.34 -4.34 12.93
CA CYS A 173 12.91 -4.58 12.80
C CYS A 173 12.47 -4.61 11.34
N LEU A 174 11.43 -5.39 11.03
CA LEU A 174 10.77 -5.42 9.76
C LEU A 174 9.28 -5.10 9.94
N ASP A 175 8.77 -4.14 9.19
CA ASP A 175 7.34 -3.98 8.92
C ASP A 175 7.05 -4.61 7.55
N ALA A 176 6.62 -5.87 7.57
CA ALA A 176 6.53 -6.72 6.38
C ALA A 176 5.30 -6.43 5.49
N ALA A 177 4.40 -5.57 5.93
CA ALA A 177 3.23 -5.11 5.18
C ALA A 177 3.01 -3.62 5.48
N CYS A 178 4.07 -2.82 5.31
CA CYS A 178 4.14 -1.45 5.80
C CYS A 178 3.13 -0.50 5.15
N GLY A 179 2.61 -0.83 3.96
CA GLY A 179 1.76 0.08 3.21
C GLY A 179 2.46 1.45 3.07
N THR A 180 1.77 2.50 3.46
CA THR A 180 2.28 3.88 3.41
C THR A 180 3.07 4.30 4.68
N GLY A 181 3.53 3.33 5.49
CA GLY A 181 4.52 3.51 6.55
C GLY A 181 3.99 3.91 7.92
N GLU A 182 2.68 4.00 8.13
CA GLU A 182 2.14 4.44 9.42
C GLU A 182 2.54 3.52 10.58
N ASP A 183 2.54 2.19 10.39
CA ASP A 183 2.99 1.24 11.43
C ASP A 183 4.49 1.28 11.60
N THR A 184 5.26 1.44 10.51
CA THR A 184 6.72 1.61 10.53
C THR A 184 7.14 2.81 11.39
N TYR A 185 6.55 3.99 11.12
CA TYR A 185 6.78 5.18 11.93
C TYR A 185 6.23 5.03 13.36
N GLY A 186 5.11 4.33 13.51
CA GLY A 186 4.53 4.00 14.81
C GLY A 186 5.46 3.16 15.66
N LEU A 187 6.14 2.19 15.06
CA LEU A 187 7.17 1.38 15.72
C LEU A 187 8.38 2.23 16.11
N ALA A 188 8.88 3.07 15.19
CA ALA A 188 10.00 3.97 15.51
C ALA A 188 9.68 4.93 16.67
N LEU A 189 8.47 5.48 16.74
CA LEU A 189 8.00 6.29 17.87
C LEU A 189 7.96 5.50 19.19
N LEU A 190 7.52 4.25 19.13
CA LEU A 190 7.54 3.37 20.32
C LEU A 190 8.96 3.13 20.79
N LEU A 191 9.87 2.74 19.90
CA LEU A 191 11.27 2.47 20.25
C LEU A 191 11.98 3.71 20.80
N ALA A 192 11.71 4.88 20.22
CA ALA A 192 12.21 6.16 20.71
C ALA A 192 11.68 6.51 22.12
N ALA A 193 10.44 6.12 22.44
CA ALA A 193 9.83 6.28 23.77
C ALA A 193 10.38 5.29 24.79
N GLU A 194 10.75 4.07 24.36
CA GLU A 194 11.44 3.06 25.21
C GLU A 194 12.94 3.37 25.41
N GLY A 195 13.44 4.49 24.88
CA GLY A 195 14.78 5.02 25.16
C GLY A 195 15.87 4.61 24.17
N PHE A 196 15.54 4.00 23.05
CA PHE A 196 16.54 3.70 22.02
C PHE A 196 17.03 4.98 21.34
N SER A 197 18.32 5.01 20.99
CA SER A 197 18.90 6.06 20.14
C SER A 197 18.68 5.75 18.64
N PRO A 198 18.79 6.76 17.77
CA PRO A 198 18.67 6.54 16.32
C PRO A 198 19.60 5.48 15.75
N GLU A 199 20.83 5.40 16.28
CA GLU A 199 21.87 4.47 15.84
C GLU A 199 21.63 3.03 16.34
N ALA A 200 20.79 2.89 17.37
CA ALA A 200 20.48 1.59 17.98
C ALA A 200 19.34 0.86 17.25
N ILE A 201 18.64 1.51 16.31
CA ILE A 201 17.52 0.89 15.61
C ILE A 201 17.70 0.95 14.09
N ARG A 202 17.28 -0.14 13.45
CA ARG A 202 17.05 -0.21 12.02
C ARG A 202 15.64 -0.76 11.78
N ILE A 203 14.86 -0.12 10.94
CA ILE A 203 13.49 -0.55 10.58
C ILE A 203 13.37 -0.58 9.08
N ASP A 204 13.16 -1.77 8.54
CA ASP A 204 12.86 -1.97 7.13
C ASP A 204 11.34 -2.08 6.95
N GLY A 205 10.76 -1.25 6.08
CA GLY A 205 9.36 -1.31 5.68
C GLY A 205 9.22 -1.92 4.30
N TRP A 206 8.47 -3.03 4.18
CA TRP A 206 8.27 -3.71 2.91
C TRP A 206 6.80 -3.67 2.50
N THR A 207 6.56 -3.34 1.23
CA THR A 207 5.25 -3.44 0.60
C THR A 207 5.40 -3.85 -0.86
N LEU A 208 4.32 -4.31 -1.47
CA LEU A 208 4.31 -4.74 -2.87
C LEU A 208 4.11 -3.55 -3.83
N GLU A 209 3.52 -2.43 -3.35
CA GLU A 209 3.10 -1.30 -4.17
C GLU A 209 4.17 -0.19 -4.17
N PRO A 210 4.81 0.10 -5.32
CA PRO A 210 5.86 1.13 -5.42
C PRO A 210 5.43 2.53 -4.98
N LEU A 211 4.16 2.90 -5.22
CA LEU A 211 3.63 4.19 -4.79
C LEU A 211 3.47 4.28 -3.27
N GLU A 212 3.22 3.16 -2.59
CA GLU A 212 3.25 3.09 -1.13
C GLU A 212 4.67 3.29 -0.59
N VAL A 213 5.68 2.65 -1.21
CA VAL A 213 7.10 2.86 -0.88
C VAL A 213 7.45 4.34 -0.97
N TRP A 214 7.09 4.97 -2.09
CA TRP A 214 7.35 6.39 -2.27
C TRP A 214 6.63 7.25 -1.22
N ALA A 215 5.33 7.00 -1.00
CA ALA A 215 4.55 7.73 -0.01
C ALA A 215 5.13 7.59 1.41
N ALA A 216 5.54 6.38 1.79
CA ALA A 216 6.17 6.10 3.07
C ALA A 216 7.52 6.81 3.23
N ALA A 217 8.42 6.69 2.25
CA ALA A 217 9.75 7.29 2.29
C ALA A 217 9.70 8.82 2.38
N HIS A 218 8.82 9.46 1.60
CA HIS A 218 8.68 10.92 1.57
C HIS A 218 7.67 11.47 2.58
N ARG A 219 6.89 10.61 3.24
CA ARG A 219 5.74 11.00 4.09
C ARG A 219 4.83 11.96 3.36
N ALA A 220 4.55 11.65 2.09
CA ALA A 220 3.85 12.53 1.16
C ALA A 220 2.68 11.81 0.49
N PHE A 221 1.54 12.51 0.40
CA PHE A 221 0.33 12.04 -0.23
C PHE A 221 -0.19 13.11 -1.19
N PRO A 222 0.29 13.16 -2.45
CA PRO A 222 -0.08 14.21 -3.41
C PRO A 222 -1.60 14.38 -3.61
N HIS A 223 -2.36 13.30 -3.40
CA HIS A 223 -3.83 13.25 -3.52
C HIS A 223 -4.57 13.52 -2.19
N ASP A 224 -3.88 13.49 -1.04
CA ASP A 224 -4.50 13.64 0.29
C ASP A 224 -3.63 14.49 1.22
N ARG A 225 -3.78 15.81 1.13
CA ARG A 225 -3.02 16.78 1.95
C ARG A 225 -3.29 16.64 3.45
N ARG A 226 -4.49 16.16 3.85
CA ARG A 226 -4.81 15.98 5.28
C ARG A 226 -4.02 14.83 5.87
N ARG A 227 -3.98 13.71 5.14
CA ARG A 227 -3.18 12.54 5.52
C ARG A 227 -1.69 12.89 5.57
N GLU A 228 -1.19 13.61 4.56
CA GLU A 228 0.19 14.10 4.54
C GLU A 228 0.52 14.94 5.77
N ALA A 229 -0.28 15.97 6.07
CA ALA A 229 -0.08 16.81 7.22
C ALA A 229 -0.14 16.02 8.55
N SER A 230 -1.08 15.09 8.66
CA SER A 230 -1.22 14.23 9.84
C SER A 230 0.04 13.39 10.08
N LEU A 231 0.55 12.70 9.04
CA LEU A 231 1.73 11.84 9.15
C LEU A 231 2.99 12.68 9.45
N ARG A 232 3.18 13.78 8.71
CA ARG A 232 4.34 14.67 8.91
C ARG A 232 4.36 15.27 10.31
N ASN A 233 3.24 15.76 10.81
CA ASN A 233 3.14 16.31 12.15
C ASN A 233 3.43 15.25 13.23
N ALA A 234 2.85 14.06 13.09
CA ALA A 234 3.06 12.99 14.05
C ALA A 234 4.51 12.48 14.09
N THR A 235 5.26 12.63 12.99
CA THR A 235 6.64 12.14 12.86
C THR A 235 7.70 13.23 12.93
N ALA A 236 7.33 14.52 13.01
CA ALA A 236 8.26 15.65 12.96
C ALA A 236 9.40 15.53 14.00
N ALA A 237 9.06 15.40 15.28
CA ALA A 237 10.02 15.25 16.36
C ALA A 237 10.90 13.99 16.25
N LEU A 238 10.37 12.90 15.68
CA LEU A 238 11.13 11.68 15.42
C LEU A 238 12.23 11.93 14.39
N ILE A 239 11.89 12.59 13.29
CA ILE A 239 12.82 12.91 12.20
C ILE A 239 13.87 13.94 12.67
N GLU A 240 13.46 14.99 13.39
CA GLU A 240 14.38 15.98 13.95
C GLU A 240 15.42 15.36 14.90
N ARG A 241 15.05 14.29 15.62
CA ARG A 241 15.96 13.51 16.46
C ARG A 241 16.86 12.53 15.70
N GLY A 242 16.78 12.47 14.37
CA GLY A 242 17.64 11.66 13.50
C GLY A 242 17.18 10.21 13.25
N PHE A 243 16.01 9.80 13.73
CA PHE A 243 15.52 8.42 13.55
C PHE A 243 15.22 8.06 12.09
N GLY A 244 15.03 9.06 11.22
CA GLY A 244 14.78 8.83 9.80
C GLY A 244 15.90 8.09 9.09
N THR A 245 17.13 8.19 9.53
CA THR A 245 18.30 7.52 8.92
C THR A 245 18.30 5.99 9.11
N GLY A 246 17.61 5.51 10.14
CA GLY A 246 17.43 4.09 10.43
C GLY A 246 16.19 3.45 9.79
N ILE A 247 15.36 4.22 9.07
CA ILE A 247 14.12 3.74 8.46
C ILE A 247 14.30 3.66 6.95
N ARG A 248 14.04 2.49 6.37
CA ARG A 248 14.14 2.24 4.93
C ARG A 248 12.87 1.59 4.40
N PHE A 249 12.50 1.90 3.16
CA PHE A 249 11.33 1.33 2.51
C PHE A 249 11.71 0.69 1.18
N ARG A 250 11.14 -0.48 0.86
CA ARG A 250 11.34 -1.14 -0.44
C ARG A 250 10.15 -1.96 -0.88
N CYS A 251 10.10 -2.24 -2.19
CA CYS A 251 9.17 -3.22 -2.74
C CYS A 251 9.67 -4.64 -2.44
N ALA A 252 8.76 -5.49 -1.89
CA ALA A 252 9.05 -6.90 -1.69
C ALA A 252 7.75 -7.72 -1.74
N ASP A 253 7.81 -8.87 -2.42
CA ASP A 253 6.75 -9.87 -2.44
C ASP A 253 7.03 -10.94 -1.39
N LEU A 254 6.26 -10.94 -0.31
CA LEU A 254 6.41 -11.91 0.79
C LEU A 254 6.08 -13.35 0.39
N THR A 255 5.31 -13.56 -0.69
CA THR A 255 4.97 -14.89 -1.18
C THR A 255 6.05 -15.47 -2.07
N GLY A 256 6.84 -14.64 -2.70
CA GLY A 256 7.87 -14.98 -3.68
C GLY A 256 9.30 -14.81 -3.18
N LEU A 257 9.54 -14.72 -1.85
CA LEU A 257 10.87 -14.58 -1.28
C LEU A 257 11.76 -15.80 -1.59
N THR A 258 12.38 -15.79 -2.76
CA THR A 258 13.46 -16.72 -3.11
C THR A 258 14.78 -15.99 -2.87
N GLY A 259 15.36 -16.16 -1.67
CA GLY A 259 16.66 -15.57 -1.34
C GLY A 259 16.63 -14.05 -1.12
N VAL A 260 15.52 -13.49 -0.66
CA VAL A 260 15.51 -12.13 -0.12
C VAL A 260 16.32 -12.15 1.16
N GLU A 261 17.53 -11.84 0.97
CA GLU A 261 18.45 -11.52 2.03
C GLU A 261 18.09 -10.12 2.50
N SER A 262 17.87 -9.95 3.78
CA SER A 262 18.06 -8.65 4.40
C SER A 262 19.41 -8.12 3.90
N ASP A 263 19.56 -6.85 3.58
CA ASP A 263 20.83 -6.27 3.16
C ASP A 263 21.97 -6.74 4.09
N GLY A 264 22.84 -7.62 3.59
CA GLY A 264 23.93 -8.21 4.36
C GLY A 264 23.57 -9.46 5.19
N GLY A 265 22.42 -10.15 4.98
CA GLY A 265 22.08 -11.40 5.65
C GLY A 265 21.67 -11.25 7.12
N ALA A 266 21.47 -10.02 7.62
CA ALA A 266 21.06 -9.79 9.01
C ALA A 266 19.60 -10.18 9.20
N LEU A 267 19.33 -10.98 10.25
CA LEU A 267 18.00 -11.38 10.65
C LEU A 267 17.30 -10.25 11.43
N PHE A 268 15.97 -10.33 11.53
CA PHE A 268 15.15 -9.36 12.24
C PHE A 268 14.83 -9.85 13.66
N ASP A 269 14.96 -8.96 14.64
CA ASP A 269 14.57 -9.24 16.02
C ASP A 269 13.04 -9.16 16.20
N LEU A 270 12.40 -8.27 15.46
CA LEU A 270 10.96 -8.04 15.48
C LEU A 270 10.42 -7.90 14.06
N ILE A 271 9.40 -8.67 13.72
CA ILE A 271 8.67 -8.56 12.46
C ILE A 271 7.21 -8.20 12.75
N LEU A 272 6.71 -7.11 12.16
CA LEU A 272 5.29 -6.79 12.07
C LEU A 272 4.75 -7.24 10.72
N CYS A 273 3.60 -7.90 10.69
CA CYS A 273 2.88 -8.26 9.46
C CYS A 273 1.39 -7.98 9.65
N ASN A 274 1.05 -6.70 9.75
CA ASN A 274 -0.30 -6.24 10.06
C ASN A 274 -1.15 -6.06 8.80
N GLY A 275 -2.42 -6.48 8.87
CA GLY A 275 -3.38 -6.29 7.79
C GLY A 275 -3.22 -7.23 6.59
N LEU A 276 -2.33 -8.21 6.65
CA LEU A 276 -2.01 -9.08 5.52
C LEU A 276 -2.34 -10.56 5.79
N LEU A 277 -1.79 -11.13 6.86
CA LEU A 277 -1.95 -12.56 7.18
C LEU A 277 -3.37 -12.86 7.65
N GLY A 278 -4.02 -13.81 7.00
CA GLY A 278 -5.41 -14.19 7.27
C GLY A 278 -6.45 -13.20 6.74
N GLY A 279 -6.01 -12.11 6.13
CA GLY A 279 -6.84 -11.07 5.55
C GLY A 279 -7.35 -11.40 4.14
N PRO A 280 -7.88 -10.40 3.42
CA PRO A 280 -8.46 -10.63 2.08
C PRO A 280 -7.43 -11.04 1.03
N ILE A 281 -6.15 -10.77 1.25
CA ILE A 281 -5.07 -11.03 0.28
C ILE A 281 -4.44 -12.41 0.54
N ILE A 282 -3.95 -12.66 1.76
CA ILE A 282 -3.27 -13.93 2.13
C ILE A 282 -4.11 -14.68 3.14
N HIS A 283 -5.03 -15.53 2.66
CA HIS A 283 -5.89 -16.39 3.49
C HIS A 283 -5.95 -17.85 3.00
N GLN A 284 -5.50 -18.12 1.78
CA GLN A 284 -5.40 -19.48 1.29
C GLN A 284 -4.26 -20.19 2.01
N LYS A 285 -4.49 -21.44 2.40
CA LYS A 285 -3.59 -22.20 3.26
C LYS A 285 -2.15 -22.24 2.72
N GLU A 286 -2.00 -22.55 1.44
CA GLU A 286 -0.68 -22.69 0.81
C GLU A 286 0.08 -21.36 0.76
N GLN A 287 -0.62 -20.25 0.52
CA GLN A 287 -0.03 -18.91 0.53
C GLN A 287 0.33 -18.49 1.95
N LEU A 288 -0.55 -18.75 2.92
CA LEU A 288 -0.34 -18.45 4.32
C LEU A 288 0.90 -19.18 4.85
N GLU A 289 0.97 -20.51 4.69
CA GLU A 289 2.10 -21.34 5.09
C GLU A 289 3.41 -20.86 4.47
N ARG A 290 3.39 -20.56 3.17
CA ARG A 290 4.58 -20.04 2.48
C ARG A 290 5.03 -18.68 3.04
N THR A 291 4.08 -17.76 3.27
CA THR A 291 4.39 -16.43 3.77
C THR A 291 4.90 -16.48 5.20
N VAL A 292 4.23 -17.24 6.07
CA VAL A 292 4.68 -17.41 7.47
C VAL A 292 6.06 -18.08 7.51
N GLY A 293 6.29 -19.11 6.68
CA GLY A 293 7.61 -19.77 6.59
C GLY A 293 8.70 -18.82 6.09
N ASN A 294 8.40 -17.93 5.14
CA ASN A 294 9.33 -16.90 4.69
C ASN A 294 9.68 -15.93 5.81
N LEU A 295 8.68 -15.42 6.54
CA LEU A 295 8.90 -14.51 7.66
C LEU A 295 9.63 -15.17 8.82
N ALA A 296 9.32 -16.44 9.15
CA ALA A 296 10.02 -17.21 10.20
C ALA A 296 11.51 -17.41 9.89
N ARG A 297 11.87 -17.59 8.61
CA ARG A 297 13.29 -17.67 8.20
C ARG A 297 14.04 -16.36 8.37
N LEU A 298 13.37 -15.23 8.18
CA LEU A 298 13.95 -13.90 8.35
C LEU A 298 14.10 -13.51 9.84
N LEU A 299 13.45 -14.22 10.75
CA LEU A 299 13.45 -13.90 12.18
C LEU A 299 14.72 -14.42 12.85
N ALA A 300 15.36 -13.60 13.68
CA ALA A 300 16.50 -13.99 14.50
C ALA A 300 16.09 -15.01 15.57
N PRO A 301 17.00 -15.87 16.07
CA PRO A 301 16.75 -16.66 17.27
C PRO A 301 16.26 -15.77 18.42
N GLY A 302 15.23 -16.21 19.15
CA GLY A 302 14.55 -15.40 20.15
C GLY A 302 13.80 -14.19 19.62
N GLY A 303 13.75 -13.95 18.33
CA GLY A 303 12.98 -12.88 17.70
C GLY A 303 11.49 -13.18 17.68
N ILE A 304 10.66 -12.17 17.34
CA ILE A 304 9.21 -12.28 17.38
C ILE A 304 8.55 -11.78 16.09
N LEU A 305 7.59 -12.58 15.58
CA LEU A 305 6.68 -12.21 14.49
C LEU A 305 5.31 -11.85 15.09
N LEU A 306 4.79 -10.67 14.77
CA LEU A 306 3.50 -10.19 15.22
C LEU A 306 2.57 -9.96 14.03
N ALA A 307 1.31 -10.38 14.16
CA ALA A 307 0.28 -10.17 13.16
C ALA A 307 -1.02 -9.70 13.79
N ALA A 308 -1.57 -8.62 13.28
CA ALA A 308 -2.86 -8.07 13.71
C ALA A 308 -3.67 -7.62 12.49
N ASP A 309 -4.99 -7.78 12.57
CA ASP A 309 -5.91 -7.19 11.61
C ASP A 309 -7.29 -6.99 12.23
N ASN A 310 -7.57 -5.75 12.61
CA ASN A 310 -8.85 -5.35 13.20
C ASN A 310 -9.77 -4.59 12.21
N PHE A 311 -9.32 -4.34 10.98
CA PHE A 311 -9.96 -3.41 10.04
C PHE A 311 -10.61 -4.07 8.83
N HIS A 312 -10.17 -5.26 8.44
CA HIS A 312 -10.78 -5.99 7.34
C HIS A 312 -11.93 -6.85 7.87
N GLY A 313 -13.16 -6.35 7.72
CA GLY A 313 -14.36 -7.08 8.14
C GLY A 313 -14.37 -8.50 7.57
N GLY A 314 -14.49 -9.51 8.44
CA GLY A 314 -14.60 -10.89 8.02
C GLY A 314 -13.27 -11.64 7.75
N TRP A 315 -12.09 -11.04 7.97
CA TRP A 315 -10.83 -11.77 7.83
C TRP A 315 -10.77 -13.03 8.71
N LYS A 316 -11.29 -12.95 9.95
CA LYS A 316 -11.40 -14.10 10.87
C LYS A 316 -12.32 -15.22 10.35
N GLN A 317 -13.21 -14.94 9.41
CA GLN A 317 -14.04 -15.94 8.76
C GLN A 317 -13.30 -16.70 7.67
N LYS A 318 -12.36 -16.03 6.96
CA LYS A 318 -11.55 -16.63 5.90
C LYS A 318 -10.37 -17.42 6.45
N CYS A 319 -9.77 -16.93 7.54
CA CYS A 319 -8.68 -17.58 8.24
C CYS A 319 -8.92 -17.44 9.75
N PRO A 320 -9.56 -18.45 10.38
CA PRO A 320 -9.71 -18.51 11.82
C PRO A 320 -8.36 -18.35 12.54
N GLN A 321 -8.39 -17.71 13.70
CA GLN A 321 -7.16 -17.50 14.48
C GLN A 321 -6.45 -18.82 14.81
N THR A 322 -7.19 -19.90 14.94
CA THR A 322 -6.66 -21.26 15.12
C THR A 322 -5.77 -21.71 13.97
N ASP A 323 -6.16 -21.38 12.74
CA ASP A 323 -5.43 -21.77 11.53
C ASP A 323 -4.16 -20.97 11.38
N LEU A 324 -4.24 -19.65 11.67
CA LEU A 324 -3.05 -18.78 11.68
C LEU A 324 -2.08 -19.20 12.79
N ARG A 325 -2.60 -19.56 13.97
CA ARG A 325 -1.79 -20.12 15.05
C ARG A 325 -1.12 -21.43 14.64
N ALA A 326 -1.86 -22.36 14.03
CA ALA A 326 -1.30 -23.61 13.55
C ALA A 326 -0.20 -23.40 12.50
N SER A 327 -0.36 -22.40 11.63
CA SER A 327 0.69 -22.00 10.68
C SER A 327 1.94 -21.47 11.39
N PHE A 328 1.82 -20.69 12.44
CA PHE A 328 2.97 -20.27 13.22
C PHE A 328 3.68 -21.44 13.89
N GLU A 329 2.92 -22.32 14.54
CA GLU A 329 3.45 -23.50 15.23
C GLU A 329 4.12 -24.49 14.25
N SER A 330 3.61 -24.63 13.00
CA SER A 330 4.22 -25.49 11.96
C SER A 330 5.60 -24.99 11.49
N HIS A 331 5.88 -23.70 11.69
CA HIS A 331 7.18 -23.08 11.42
C HIS A 331 8.02 -22.83 12.68
N GLU A 332 7.80 -23.65 13.73
CA GLU A 332 8.57 -23.64 14.98
C GLU A 332 8.45 -22.31 15.79
N LEU A 333 7.42 -21.52 15.52
CA LEU A 333 7.15 -20.30 16.28
C LEU A 333 6.23 -20.62 17.46
N LYS A 334 6.70 -20.38 18.69
CA LYS A 334 5.87 -20.52 19.88
C LYS A 334 4.81 -19.43 19.91
N TYR A 335 3.55 -19.83 19.90
CA TYR A 335 2.43 -18.91 19.98
C TYR A 335 2.45 -17.99 21.20
N VAL A 336 2.16 -16.72 21.01
CA VAL A 336 1.92 -15.71 22.04
C VAL A 336 0.72 -14.85 21.70
N GLU A 337 -0.04 -14.44 22.71
CA GLU A 337 -1.18 -13.55 22.56
C GLU A 337 -0.74 -12.08 22.72
N THR A 338 -1.23 -11.18 21.87
CA THR A 338 -0.72 -9.79 21.82
C THR A 338 -1.78 -8.72 22.06
N GLY A 339 -2.99 -9.12 22.45
CA GLY A 339 -4.13 -8.21 22.67
C GLY A 339 -4.87 -7.80 21.40
N ASP A 340 -4.18 -7.34 20.36
CA ASP A 340 -4.79 -6.95 19.06
C ASP A 340 -4.66 -8.01 17.97
N GLY A 341 -3.94 -9.08 18.24
CA GLY A 341 -3.68 -10.13 17.27
C GLY A 341 -2.93 -11.29 17.91
N ILE A 342 -2.07 -11.91 17.12
CA ILE A 342 -1.25 -13.03 17.57
C ILE A 342 0.22 -12.76 17.30
N GLY A 343 1.08 -13.49 18.00
CA GLY A 343 2.50 -13.51 17.73
C GLY A 343 3.07 -14.91 17.75
N GLY A 344 4.27 -15.05 17.21
CA GLY A 344 5.09 -16.25 17.25
C GLY A 344 6.51 -15.90 17.66
N LEU A 345 6.96 -16.48 18.77
CA LEU A 345 8.33 -16.34 19.29
C LEU A 345 9.19 -17.45 18.69
N LYS A 346 10.28 -17.10 18.02
CA LYS A 346 11.28 -18.07 17.54
C LYS A 346 12.14 -18.53 18.74
N PRO A 347 12.33 -19.84 18.93
CA PRO A 347 13.27 -20.33 19.94
C PRO A 347 14.69 -19.80 19.73
N ASP A 348 15.49 -19.74 20.83
CA ASP A 348 16.89 -19.36 20.79
C ASP A 348 17.76 -20.37 20.06
#